data_05056cf66cb24aac6cab960360efefaf
#
_entry.id   05056cf66cb24aac6cab960360efefaf
#
_cell.length_a   1.000
_cell.length_b   1.000
_cell.length_c   1.000
_cell.angle_alpha   90.00
_cell.angle_beta   90.00
_cell.angle_gamma   90.00
#
_symmetry.space_group_name_H-M   'P 1'
#
loop_
_entity.id
_entity.type
_entity.pdbx_description
1 polymer ?
#
loop_
_entity_poly.entity_id
_entity_poly.type
_entity_poly.pdbx_seq_one_letter_code
_entity_poly.pdbx_strand_id
1 'polypeptide(L)'
;SSSPMTLSELDLDTIASKGITPERLQQQLDRLATGFPYLELSGSATVGHGIIALSAEEQCQAIDRWQQYLADGGEACKFVPASGAASRMFKSLFSFLDGADDVPAPGSDVAAVIDNITRFAFFPALDDITRTVYNKSVEQLVEDHRFKDIIAAIITEKGLNYGNLPKGMLQFHSYPEDGCSRTPVEEQIAEGTATAVRPSGTLHLHFTVSPAHRALFEAKLAEAIPAAEARAGVKIEASLS
;
A
#
# COMPACT_ATOMS: atom_id res chain seq x y z
N SER A 1 5.55 34.67 -23.73
CA SER A 1 6.62 34.78 -22.70
C SER A 1 5.96 34.86 -21.36
N SER A 2 6.03 33.82 -20.58
CA SER A 2 5.61 33.81 -19.18
C SER A 2 6.45 34.86 -18.42
N SER A 3 5.81 35.74 -17.67
CA SER A 3 6.51 36.65 -16.77
C SER A 3 7.30 35.81 -15.77
N PRO A 4 8.54 36.21 -15.43
CA PRO A 4 9.30 35.48 -14.44
C PRO A 4 8.54 35.49 -13.11
N MET A 5 8.38 34.33 -12.52
CA MET A 5 7.73 34.17 -11.22
C MET A 5 8.58 34.78 -10.12
N THR A 6 8.02 35.66 -9.30
CA THR A 6 8.69 36.19 -8.14
C THR A 6 8.43 35.26 -6.96
N LEU A 7 9.49 34.56 -6.50
CA LEU A 7 9.44 33.69 -5.33
C LEU A 7 9.74 34.51 -4.06
N SER A 8 8.96 34.27 -3.02
CA SER A 8 9.26 34.79 -1.68
C SER A 8 10.40 34.00 -1.02
N GLU A 9 10.96 34.51 0.06
CA GLU A 9 11.95 33.76 0.86
C GLU A 9 11.38 32.44 1.36
N LEU A 10 10.10 32.43 1.80
CA LEU A 10 9.41 31.20 2.25
C LEU A 10 9.26 30.18 1.11
N ASP A 11 9.00 30.63 -0.12
CA ASP A 11 8.95 29.72 -1.28
C ASP A 11 10.32 29.12 -1.56
N LEU A 12 11.38 29.94 -1.50
CA LEU A 12 12.76 29.48 -1.70
C LEU A 12 13.17 28.44 -0.65
N ASP A 13 12.87 28.68 0.62
CA ASP A 13 13.12 27.73 1.71
C ASP A 13 12.33 26.43 1.51
N THR A 14 11.07 26.55 1.09
CA THR A 14 10.19 25.39 0.84
C THR A 14 10.71 24.51 -0.28
N ILE A 15 11.10 25.08 -1.42
CA ILE A 15 11.63 24.29 -2.54
C ILE A 15 13.02 23.72 -2.21
N ALA A 16 13.86 24.49 -1.50
CA ALA A 16 15.19 24.02 -1.06
C ALA A 16 15.08 22.82 -0.12
N SER A 17 14.13 22.84 0.82
CA SER A 17 13.88 21.70 1.72
C SER A 17 13.48 20.40 0.99
N LYS A 18 12.98 20.52 -0.26
CA LYS A 18 12.63 19.41 -1.15
C LYS A 18 13.73 19.07 -2.17
N GLY A 19 14.90 19.70 -2.05
CA GLY A 19 15.99 19.52 -3.00
C GLY A 19 15.73 20.09 -4.40
N ILE A 20 14.81 21.05 -4.52
CA ILE A 20 14.43 21.68 -5.78
C ILE A 20 15.12 23.04 -5.88
N THR A 21 15.77 23.32 -7.01
CA THR A 21 16.34 24.66 -7.27
C THR A 21 15.31 25.59 -7.94
N PRO A 22 15.46 26.93 -7.82
CA PRO A 22 14.58 27.86 -8.52
C PRO A 22 14.55 27.64 -10.03
N GLU A 23 15.68 27.32 -10.65
CA GLU A 23 15.79 27.03 -12.09
C GLU A 23 14.98 25.78 -12.45
N ARG A 24 15.03 24.73 -11.60
CA ARG A 24 14.26 23.50 -11.80
C ARG A 24 12.76 23.77 -11.70
N LEU A 25 12.34 24.57 -10.72
CA LEU A 25 10.95 25.00 -10.59
C LEU A 25 10.50 25.78 -11.81
N GLN A 26 11.29 26.74 -12.30
CA GLN A 26 10.96 27.51 -13.50
C GLN A 26 10.78 26.59 -14.73
N GLN A 27 11.69 25.65 -14.94
CA GLN A 27 11.56 24.66 -16.02
C GLN A 27 10.25 23.85 -15.93
N GLN A 28 9.84 23.47 -14.72
CA GLN A 28 8.59 22.74 -14.51
C GLN A 28 7.37 23.61 -14.86
N LEU A 29 7.37 24.88 -14.45
CA LEU A 29 6.32 25.83 -14.78
C LEU A 29 6.24 26.13 -16.27
N ASP A 30 7.37 26.29 -16.94
CA ASP A 30 7.42 26.50 -18.38
C ASP A 30 6.82 25.29 -19.12
N ARG A 31 7.15 24.06 -18.68
CA ARG A 31 6.55 22.82 -19.23
C ARG A 31 5.05 22.73 -18.97
N LEU A 32 4.57 23.14 -17.80
CA LEU A 32 3.14 23.20 -17.52
C LEU A 32 2.42 24.23 -18.42
N ALA A 33 3.07 25.37 -18.69
CA ALA A 33 2.50 26.43 -19.54
C ALA A 33 2.50 26.06 -21.03
N THR A 34 3.55 25.42 -21.51
CA THR A 34 3.73 25.08 -22.93
C THR A 34 3.23 23.68 -23.29
N GLY A 35 3.04 22.82 -22.29
CA GLY A 35 2.77 21.40 -22.47
C GLY A 35 4.02 20.60 -22.94
N PHE A 36 3.78 19.33 -23.22
CA PHE A 36 4.78 18.44 -23.81
C PHE A 36 4.37 18.14 -25.26
N PRO A 37 5.35 17.89 -26.15
CA PRO A 37 5.02 17.40 -27.48
C PRO A 37 4.28 16.05 -27.38
N TYR A 38 3.30 15.85 -28.23
CA TYR A 38 2.61 14.57 -28.30
C TYR A 38 3.59 13.47 -28.71
N LEU A 39 3.46 12.32 -28.03
CA LEU A 39 4.21 11.11 -28.42
C LEU A 39 3.63 10.57 -29.73
N GLU A 40 4.48 10.31 -30.70
CA GLU A 40 4.10 9.55 -31.90
C GLU A 40 4.09 8.06 -31.53
N LEU A 41 2.89 7.48 -31.47
CA LEU A 41 2.71 6.07 -31.17
C LEU A 41 2.71 5.27 -32.45
N SER A 42 3.54 4.20 -32.53
CA SER A 42 3.61 3.31 -33.69
C SER A 42 2.45 2.30 -33.76
N GLY A 43 1.79 2.03 -32.62
CA GLY A 43 0.67 1.12 -32.52
C GLY A 43 0.33 0.74 -31.08
N SER A 44 -0.71 -0.07 -30.91
CA SER A 44 -1.06 -0.66 -29.63
C SER A 44 -0.09 -1.77 -29.26
N ALA A 45 0.26 -1.89 -27.97
CA ALA A 45 1.00 -3.04 -27.47
C ALA A 45 0.09 -4.28 -27.47
N THR A 46 0.48 -5.29 -28.21
CA THR A 46 -0.21 -6.57 -28.30
C THR A 46 0.79 -7.72 -28.17
N VAL A 47 0.33 -8.95 -27.92
CA VAL A 47 1.20 -10.13 -27.88
C VAL A 47 1.93 -10.28 -29.22
N GLY A 48 3.26 -10.38 -29.18
CA GLY A 48 4.13 -10.38 -30.34
C GLY A 48 4.48 -8.99 -30.89
N HIS A 49 3.87 -7.92 -30.36
CA HIS A 49 4.19 -6.54 -30.69
C HIS A 49 4.16 -5.68 -29.41
N GLY A 50 5.28 -5.60 -28.71
CA GLY A 50 5.41 -4.85 -27.44
C GLY A 50 5.06 -5.65 -26.19
N ILE A 51 4.30 -6.75 -26.29
CA ILE A 51 4.01 -7.67 -25.20
C ILE A 51 4.62 -9.03 -25.51
N ILE A 52 5.40 -9.56 -24.58
CA ILE A 52 5.97 -10.92 -24.64
C ILE A 52 5.13 -11.81 -23.72
N ALA A 53 4.48 -12.83 -24.30
CA ALA A 53 3.84 -13.91 -23.54
C ALA A 53 4.79 -15.11 -23.51
N LEU A 54 5.38 -15.40 -22.35
CA LEU A 54 6.30 -16.52 -22.19
C LEU A 54 5.53 -17.85 -22.25
N SER A 55 6.07 -18.81 -23.01
CA SER A 55 5.65 -20.20 -22.92
C SER A 55 6.02 -20.81 -21.56
N ALA A 56 5.44 -21.96 -21.23
CA ALA A 56 5.79 -22.66 -19.99
C ALA A 56 7.29 -23.01 -19.90
N GLU A 57 7.89 -23.37 -21.04
CA GLU A 57 9.33 -23.67 -21.11
C GLU A 57 10.17 -22.41 -20.87
N GLU A 58 9.85 -21.30 -21.49
CA GLU A 58 10.55 -20.02 -21.27
C GLU A 58 10.40 -19.52 -19.84
N GLN A 59 9.24 -19.74 -19.19
CA GLN A 59 9.05 -19.44 -17.78
C GLN A 59 9.99 -20.27 -16.90
N CYS A 60 10.07 -21.60 -17.13
CA CYS A 60 11.00 -22.47 -16.40
C CYS A 60 12.45 -22.00 -16.61
N GLN A 61 12.85 -21.71 -17.83
CA GLN A 61 14.21 -21.24 -18.14
C GLN A 61 14.51 -19.88 -17.45
N ALA A 62 13.53 -19.01 -17.31
CA ALA A 62 13.71 -17.73 -16.60
C ALA A 62 13.89 -17.96 -15.08
N ILE A 63 13.13 -18.88 -14.51
CA ILE A 63 13.25 -19.27 -13.09
C ILE A 63 14.63 -19.90 -12.85
N ASP A 64 15.05 -20.84 -13.69
CA ASP A 64 16.36 -21.49 -13.58
C ASP A 64 17.51 -20.48 -13.66
N ARG A 65 17.42 -19.52 -14.58
CA ARG A 65 18.41 -18.42 -14.68
C ARG A 65 18.48 -17.56 -13.42
N TRP A 66 17.32 -17.25 -12.83
CA TRP A 66 17.28 -16.51 -11.58
C TRP A 66 17.91 -17.28 -10.42
N GLN A 67 17.59 -18.56 -10.29
CA GLN A 67 18.17 -19.44 -9.27
C GLN A 67 19.69 -19.58 -9.45
N GLN A 68 20.14 -19.74 -10.70
CA GLN A 68 21.57 -19.80 -10.99
C GLN A 68 22.30 -18.49 -10.66
N TYR A 69 21.68 -17.34 -10.99
CA TYR A 69 22.22 -16.03 -10.66
C TYR A 69 22.44 -15.87 -9.14
N LEU A 70 21.48 -16.29 -8.35
CA LEU A 70 21.61 -16.28 -6.88
C LEU A 70 22.69 -17.27 -6.41
N ALA A 71 22.70 -18.50 -6.94
CA ALA A 71 23.67 -19.52 -6.56
C ALA A 71 25.12 -19.10 -6.88
N ASP A 72 25.33 -18.34 -7.93
CA ASP A 72 26.64 -17.78 -8.33
C ASP A 72 27.06 -16.54 -7.49
N GLY A 73 26.30 -16.22 -6.45
CA GLY A 73 26.58 -15.10 -5.54
C GLY A 73 26.00 -13.77 -6.02
N GLY A 74 25.02 -13.81 -6.92
CA GLY A 74 24.31 -12.63 -7.38
C GLY A 74 23.63 -11.86 -6.23
N GLU A 75 23.72 -10.54 -6.25
CA GLU A 75 23.07 -9.69 -5.27
C GLU A 75 21.64 -9.36 -5.66
N ALA A 76 20.71 -9.63 -4.75
CA ALA A 76 19.30 -9.31 -4.89
C ALA A 76 18.84 -8.39 -3.76
N CYS A 77 18.00 -7.42 -4.09
CA CYS A 77 17.28 -6.61 -3.14
C CYS A 77 15.82 -6.52 -3.61
N LYS A 78 14.89 -6.90 -2.77
CA LYS A 78 13.46 -6.70 -3.05
C LYS A 78 13.07 -5.27 -2.72
N PHE A 79 12.77 -4.50 -3.75
CA PHE A 79 12.34 -3.11 -3.65
C PHE A 79 10.81 -3.03 -3.62
N VAL A 80 10.25 -2.42 -2.59
CA VAL A 80 8.81 -2.35 -2.34
C VAL A 80 8.36 -0.89 -2.23
N PRO A 81 7.70 -0.33 -3.26
CA PRO A 81 7.05 0.97 -3.15
C PRO A 81 5.87 0.88 -2.18
N ALA A 82 5.93 1.56 -1.04
CA ALA A 82 4.96 1.45 0.04
C ALA A 82 4.41 2.80 0.54
N SER A 83 4.63 3.87 -0.22
CA SER A 83 4.17 5.23 0.13
C SER A 83 2.67 5.47 -0.07
N GLY A 84 1.95 4.51 -0.67
CA GLY A 84 0.55 4.68 -1.06
C GLY A 84 -0.39 4.80 0.15
N ALA A 85 -1.16 5.91 0.21
CA ALA A 85 -2.23 6.09 1.18
C ALA A 85 -3.49 5.33 0.77
N ALA A 86 -4.26 4.87 1.76
CA ALA A 86 -5.52 4.17 1.54
C ALA A 86 -6.73 5.09 1.29
N SER A 87 -6.57 6.41 1.44
CA SER A 87 -7.67 7.37 1.42
C SER A 87 -8.58 7.29 0.18
N ARG A 88 -8.02 7.01 -1.01
CA ARG A 88 -8.82 6.83 -2.22
C ARG A 88 -9.67 5.56 -2.20
N MET A 89 -9.20 4.51 -1.55
CA MET A 89 -9.91 3.24 -1.42
C MET A 89 -11.19 3.40 -0.61
N PHE A 90 -11.18 4.28 0.38
CA PHE A 90 -12.29 4.51 1.30
C PHE A 90 -13.12 5.75 0.99
N LYS A 91 -12.97 6.33 -0.22
CA LYS A 91 -13.66 7.57 -0.59
C LYS A 91 -15.18 7.47 -0.41
N SER A 92 -15.80 6.38 -0.84
CA SER A 92 -17.26 6.17 -0.72
C SER A 92 -17.71 6.06 0.73
N LEU A 93 -16.89 5.44 1.60
CA LEU A 93 -17.16 5.33 3.03
C LEU A 93 -17.07 6.70 3.73
N PHE A 94 -16.05 7.50 3.41
CA PHE A 94 -15.97 8.87 3.91
C PHE A 94 -17.15 9.72 3.47
N SER A 95 -17.53 9.63 2.17
CA SER A 95 -18.69 10.35 1.65
C SER A 95 -19.99 9.97 2.34
N PHE A 96 -20.18 8.69 2.69
CA PHE A 96 -21.32 8.22 3.45
C PHE A 96 -21.29 8.75 4.90
N LEU A 97 -20.13 8.70 5.55
CA LEU A 97 -19.97 9.16 6.93
C LEU A 97 -20.30 10.66 7.07
N ASP A 98 -19.84 11.47 6.10
CA ASP A 98 -20.06 12.93 6.07
C ASP A 98 -21.43 13.32 5.48
N GLY A 99 -22.12 12.39 4.82
CA GLY A 99 -23.42 12.62 4.17
C GLY A 99 -24.58 12.70 5.16
N ALA A 100 -25.74 13.08 4.64
CA ALA A 100 -26.99 13.21 5.42
C ALA A 100 -27.70 11.87 5.66
N ASP A 101 -27.46 10.88 4.80
CA ASP A 101 -28.15 9.59 4.86
C ASP A 101 -27.52 8.70 5.94
N ASP A 102 -28.36 8.11 6.80
CA ASP A 102 -27.93 7.18 7.84
C ASP A 102 -27.98 5.71 7.40
N VAL A 103 -28.63 5.43 6.27
CA VAL A 103 -28.74 4.09 5.69
C VAL A 103 -28.04 4.06 4.33
N PRO A 104 -27.16 3.08 4.08
CA PRO A 104 -26.53 2.95 2.77
C PRO A 104 -27.54 2.71 1.65
N ALA A 105 -27.36 3.39 0.53
CA ALA A 105 -28.18 3.16 -0.65
C ALA A 105 -28.00 1.70 -1.14
N PRO A 106 -29.08 1.02 -1.54
CA PRO A 106 -28.99 -0.34 -2.09
C PRO A 106 -28.04 -0.40 -3.29
N GLY A 107 -27.13 -1.37 -3.30
CA GLY A 107 -26.15 -1.56 -4.37
C GLY A 107 -24.96 -0.59 -4.33
N SER A 108 -24.85 0.26 -3.30
CA SER A 108 -23.66 1.11 -3.09
C SER A 108 -22.48 0.30 -2.55
N ASP A 109 -21.26 0.86 -2.69
CA ASP A 109 -20.05 0.27 -2.10
C ASP A 109 -20.20 0.09 -0.58
N VAL A 110 -20.85 1.05 0.08
CA VAL A 110 -21.07 1.01 1.54
C VAL A 110 -22.00 -0.15 1.90
N ALA A 111 -23.11 -0.34 1.16
CA ALA A 111 -24.00 -1.48 1.34
C ALA A 111 -23.23 -2.80 1.15
N ALA A 112 -22.42 -2.90 0.10
CA ALA A 112 -21.61 -4.10 -0.16
C ALA A 112 -20.59 -4.38 0.98
N VAL A 113 -20.01 -3.35 1.59
CA VAL A 113 -19.14 -3.52 2.77
C VAL A 113 -19.94 -4.06 3.96
N ILE A 114 -21.10 -3.49 4.26
CA ILE A 114 -21.94 -3.95 5.38
C ILE A 114 -22.42 -5.38 5.17
N ASP A 115 -22.92 -5.70 3.97
CA ASP A 115 -23.45 -7.04 3.64
C ASP A 115 -22.38 -8.14 3.72
N ASN A 116 -21.12 -7.80 3.53
CA ASN A 116 -19.99 -8.73 3.57
C ASN A 116 -19.08 -8.53 4.80
N ILE A 117 -19.49 -7.77 5.79
CA ILE A 117 -18.64 -7.30 6.88
C ILE A 117 -17.91 -8.43 7.62
N THR A 118 -18.56 -9.57 7.83
CA THR A 118 -17.99 -10.73 8.52
C THR A 118 -16.94 -11.49 7.72
N ARG A 119 -16.84 -11.22 6.42
CA ARG A 119 -15.88 -11.88 5.51
C ARG A 119 -14.52 -11.19 5.46
N PHE A 120 -14.39 -9.99 5.99
CA PHE A 120 -13.14 -9.27 5.98
C PHE A 120 -12.18 -9.80 7.06
N ALA A 121 -10.89 -9.87 6.72
CA ALA A 121 -9.83 -10.31 7.63
C ALA A 121 -9.75 -9.47 8.91
N PHE A 122 -10.13 -8.19 8.84
CA PHE A 122 -10.16 -7.28 9.97
C PHE A 122 -11.42 -7.39 10.84
N PHE A 123 -12.39 -8.23 10.48
CA PHE A 123 -13.67 -8.31 11.22
C PHE A 123 -13.50 -8.60 12.71
N PRO A 124 -12.66 -9.55 13.15
CA PRO A 124 -12.47 -9.78 14.60
C PRO A 124 -12.00 -8.53 15.34
N ALA A 125 -11.03 -7.81 14.78
CA ALA A 125 -10.52 -6.57 15.36
C ALA A 125 -11.58 -5.46 15.35
N LEU A 126 -12.40 -5.38 14.30
CA LEU A 126 -13.51 -4.44 14.22
C LEU A 126 -14.56 -4.72 15.30
N ASP A 127 -14.95 -5.98 15.49
CA ASP A 127 -15.95 -6.38 16.48
C ASP A 127 -15.47 -6.09 17.92
N ASP A 128 -14.19 -6.35 18.22
CA ASP A 128 -13.60 -5.99 19.50
C ASP A 128 -13.61 -4.47 19.74
N ILE A 129 -13.27 -3.68 18.74
CA ILE A 129 -13.30 -2.22 18.83
C ILE A 129 -14.72 -1.69 19.02
N THR A 130 -15.70 -2.19 18.26
CA THR A 130 -17.09 -1.73 18.41
C THR A 130 -17.66 -2.06 19.79
N ARG A 131 -17.30 -3.21 20.36
CA ARG A 131 -17.67 -3.55 21.77
C ARG A 131 -17.04 -2.59 22.77
N THR A 132 -15.81 -2.15 22.54
CA THR A 132 -15.11 -1.21 23.39
C THR A 132 -15.67 0.21 23.28
N VAL A 133 -15.88 0.69 22.06
CA VAL A 133 -16.26 2.10 21.79
C VAL A 133 -17.76 2.32 21.95
N TYR A 134 -18.59 1.37 21.48
CA TYR A 134 -20.05 1.52 21.44
C TYR A 134 -20.78 0.58 22.41
N ASN A 135 -20.07 -0.29 23.12
CA ASN A 135 -20.63 -1.36 23.96
C ASN A 135 -21.59 -2.29 23.20
N LYS A 136 -21.30 -2.52 21.90
CA LYS A 136 -22.12 -3.33 20.99
C LYS A 136 -21.22 -4.07 20.01
N SER A 137 -21.62 -5.30 19.65
CA SER A 137 -21.02 -6.02 18.53
C SER A 137 -21.35 -5.35 17.20
N VAL A 138 -20.59 -5.67 16.16
CA VAL A 138 -20.93 -5.23 14.78
C VAL A 138 -22.33 -5.69 14.40
N GLU A 139 -22.71 -6.93 14.72
CA GLU A 139 -24.04 -7.48 14.45
C GLU A 139 -25.16 -6.65 15.10
N GLN A 140 -25.00 -6.31 16.40
CA GLN A 140 -25.93 -5.44 17.11
C GLN A 140 -26.03 -4.04 16.51
N LEU A 141 -24.91 -3.48 16.02
CA LEU A 141 -24.92 -2.19 15.34
C LEU A 141 -25.65 -2.27 13.98
N VAL A 142 -25.54 -3.39 13.26
CA VAL A 142 -26.31 -3.63 12.02
C VAL A 142 -27.81 -3.73 12.32
N GLU A 143 -28.20 -4.51 13.34
CA GLU A 143 -29.60 -4.63 13.78
C GLU A 143 -30.22 -3.29 14.20
N ASP A 144 -29.42 -2.45 14.87
CA ASP A 144 -29.83 -1.11 15.30
C ASP A 144 -29.76 -0.06 14.18
N HIS A 145 -29.43 -0.44 12.95
CA HIS A 145 -29.20 0.46 11.81
C HIS A 145 -28.15 1.56 12.06
N ARG A 146 -27.15 1.28 12.92
CA ARG A 146 -26.07 2.21 13.25
C ARG A 146 -24.89 2.07 12.28
N PHE A 147 -25.17 2.16 10.99
CA PHE A 147 -24.18 1.92 9.94
C PHE A 147 -23.03 2.92 9.95
N LYS A 148 -23.31 4.21 10.28
CA LYS A 148 -22.25 5.22 10.40
C LYS A 148 -21.25 4.91 11.51
N ASP A 149 -21.69 4.30 12.59
CA ASP A 149 -20.78 3.91 13.67
C ASP A 149 -19.86 2.77 13.24
N ILE A 150 -20.37 1.80 12.47
CA ILE A 150 -19.55 0.74 11.88
C ILE A 150 -18.52 1.33 10.92
N ILE A 151 -18.94 2.20 10.00
CA ILE A 151 -18.05 2.84 9.06
C ILE A 151 -17.01 3.71 9.78
N ALA A 152 -17.41 4.50 10.78
CA ALA A 152 -16.48 5.28 11.59
C ALA A 152 -15.45 4.40 12.31
N ALA A 153 -15.87 3.23 12.83
CA ALA A 153 -14.97 2.28 13.47
C ALA A 153 -13.96 1.65 12.48
N ILE A 154 -14.29 1.55 11.19
CA ILE A 154 -13.36 1.07 10.17
C ILE A 154 -12.34 2.15 9.78
N ILE A 155 -12.80 3.36 9.42
CA ILE A 155 -11.97 4.33 8.69
C ILE A 155 -11.41 5.46 9.54
N THR A 156 -11.90 5.69 10.77
CA THR A 156 -11.47 6.80 11.62
C THR A 156 -10.66 6.36 12.83
N GLU A 157 -10.03 7.33 13.51
CA GLU A 157 -9.29 7.13 14.76
C GLU A 157 -10.13 6.60 15.92
N LYS A 158 -11.46 6.59 15.78
CA LYS A 158 -12.36 5.96 16.76
C LYS A 158 -12.22 4.43 16.78
N GLY A 159 -11.64 3.86 15.74
CA GLY A 159 -11.50 2.42 15.60
C GLY A 159 -10.20 2.00 14.93
N LEU A 160 -10.29 1.28 13.81
CA LEU A 160 -9.15 0.73 13.06
C LEU A 160 -8.32 1.79 12.34
N ASN A 161 -8.85 2.97 12.13
CA ASN A 161 -8.20 4.11 11.47
C ASN A 161 -7.73 3.83 10.02
N TYR A 162 -8.36 2.91 9.32
CA TYR A 162 -7.94 2.47 7.99
C TYR A 162 -7.91 3.59 6.95
N GLY A 163 -8.73 4.62 7.11
CA GLY A 163 -8.75 5.78 6.23
C GLY A 163 -7.46 6.62 6.25
N ASN A 164 -6.70 6.58 7.34
CA ASN A 164 -5.48 7.36 7.54
C ASN A 164 -4.20 6.53 7.48
N LEU A 165 -4.33 5.19 7.41
CA LEU A 165 -3.17 4.30 7.34
C LEU A 165 -2.66 4.14 5.90
N PRO A 166 -1.35 3.86 5.72
CA PRO A 166 -0.84 3.43 4.43
C PRO A 166 -1.40 2.05 4.06
N LYS A 167 -1.61 1.79 2.77
CA LYS A 167 -2.15 0.50 2.28
C LYS A 167 -1.38 -0.71 2.81
N GLY A 168 -0.08 -0.58 2.97
CA GLY A 168 0.79 -1.65 3.48
C GLY A 168 0.46 -2.14 4.89
N MET A 169 -0.30 -1.36 5.68
CA MET A 169 -0.67 -1.67 7.06
C MET A 169 -2.08 -2.24 7.21
N LEU A 170 -2.85 -2.35 6.12
CA LEU A 170 -4.23 -2.80 6.18
C LEU A 170 -4.31 -4.33 6.13
N GLN A 171 -5.07 -4.92 7.05
CA GLN A 171 -5.22 -6.36 7.17
C GLN A 171 -6.36 -6.86 6.30
N PHE A 172 -6.06 -7.18 5.02
CA PHE A 172 -7.07 -7.64 4.06
C PHE A 172 -7.07 -9.14 3.81
N HIS A 173 -5.95 -9.83 4.10
CA HIS A 173 -5.80 -11.25 3.79
C HIS A 173 -5.80 -12.10 5.05
N SER A 174 -6.58 -13.17 5.03
CA SER A 174 -6.58 -14.22 6.04
C SER A 174 -6.16 -15.54 5.40
N TYR A 175 -5.36 -16.30 6.12
CA TYR A 175 -4.89 -17.63 5.75
C TYR A 175 -5.33 -18.62 6.84
N PRO A 176 -6.56 -19.16 6.74
CA PRO A 176 -7.10 -20.08 7.76
C PRO A 176 -6.24 -21.31 7.96
N GLU A 177 -5.61 -21.79 6.89
CA GLU A 177 -4.68 -22.93 6.91
C GLU A 177 -3.41 -22.66 7.73
N ASP A 178 -2.95 -21.41 7.76
CA ASP A 178 -1.81 -20.95 8.54
C ASP A 178 -2.20 -20.41 9.91
N GLY A 179 -3.51 -20.24 10.17
CA GLY A 179 -4.05 -19.63 11.37
C GLY A 179 -3.67 -18.17 11.55
N CYS A 180 -3.36 -17.46 10.48
CA CYS A 180 -2.90 -16.07 10.52
C CYS A 180 -3.61 -15.18 9.50
N SER A 181 -3.53 -13.88 9.77
CA SER A 181 -3.84 -12.82 8.81
C SER A 181 -2.59 -11.99 8.61
N ARG A 182 -2.35 -11.52 7.39
CA ARG A 182 -1.15 -10.73 7.05
C ARG A 182 -1.54 -9.39 6.46
N THR A 183 -0.73 -8.37 6.78
CA THR A 183 -0.74 -7.09 6.09
C THR A 183 0.05 -7.19 4.78
N PRO A 184 -0.13 -6.28 3.82
CA PRO A 184 0.70 -6.27 2.60
C PRO A 184 2.21 -6.18 2.87
N VAL A 185 2.64 -5.49 3.94
CA VAL A 185 4.05 -5.48 4.34
C VAL A 185 4.54 -6.89 4.68
N GLU A 186 3.78 -7.64 5.48
CA GLU A 186 4.11 -9.02 5.84
C GLU A 186 4.11 -9.95 4.62
N GLU A 187 3.19 -9.75 3.66
CA GLU A 187 3.17 -10.48 2.39
C GLU A 187 4.42 -10.21 1.56
N GLN A 188 4.87 -8.96 1.48
CA GLN A 188 6.10 -8.61 0.77
C GLN A 188 7.33 -9.24 1.40
N ILE A 189 7.36 -9.34 2.72
CA ILE A 189 8.42 -10.06 3.44
C ILE A 189 8.36 -11.56 3.10
N ALA A 190 7.18 -12.18 3.20
CA ALA A 190 6.99 -13.61 2.90
C ALA A 190 7.40 -13.95 1.46
N GLU A 191 6.98 -13.15 0.47
CA GLU A 191 7.40 -13.30 -0.92
C GLU A 191 8.93 -13.17 -1.08
N GLY A 192 9.55 -12.19 -0.39
CA GLY A 192 11.00 -12.03 -0.39
C GLY A 192 11.74 -13.26 0.12
N THR A 193 11.25 -13.89 1.19
CA THR A 193 11.85 -15.11 1.73
C THR A 193 11.77 -16.30 0.76
N ALA A 194 10.76 -16.30 -0.12
CA ALA A 194 10.60 -17.36 -1.12
C ALA A 194 11.41 -17.13 -2.40
N THR A 195 11.73 -15.87 -2.74
CA THR A 195 12.21 -15.54 -4.09
C THR A 195 13.55 -14.83 -4.17
N ALA A 196 14.03 -14.20 -3.10
CA ALA A 196 15.16 -13.26 -3.17
C ALA A 196 16.22 -13.47 -2.06
N VAL A 197 16.21 -14.61 -1.39
CA VAL A 197 17.24 -14.95 -0.40
C VAL A 197 18.55 -15.26 -1.11
N ARG A 198 19.62 -14.59 -0.69
CA ARG A 198 20.99 -14.81 -1.20
C ARG A 198 21.58 -16.13 -0.67
N PRO A 199 22.63 -16.68 -1.29
CA PRO A 199 23.31 -17.88 -0.79
C PRO A 199 23.85 -17.73 0.64
N SER A 200 24.11 -16.51 1.07
CA SER A 200 24.49 -16.20 2.46
C SER A 200 23.38 -16.45 3.49
N GLY A 201 22.16 -16.77 3.06
CA GLY A 201 20.99 -16.86 3.90
C GLY A 201 20.39 -15.51 4.31
N THR A 202 20.76 -14.44 3.60
CA THR A 202 20.27 -13.06 3.89
C THR A 202 19.31 -12.59 2.81
N LEU A 203 18.16 -12.03 3.22
CA LEU A 203 17.22 -11.32 2.39
C LEU A 203 17.38 -9.81 2.60
N HIS A 204 17.57 -9.06 1.53
CA HIS A 204 17.58 -7.61 1.55
C HIS A 204 16.24 -7.05 1.03
N LEU A 205 15.61 -6.20 1.84
CA LEU A 205 14.36 -5.51 1.51
C LEU A 205 14.60 -4.00 1.56
N HIS A 206 13.97 -3.28 0.62
CA HIS A 206 13.93 -1.84 0.66
C HIS A 206 12.49 -1.35 0.45
N PHE A 207 11.96 -0.60 1.41
CA PHE A 207 10.63 0.01 1.31
C PHE A 207 10.76 1.51 1.11
N THR A 208 10.05 2.06 0.13
CA THR A 208 9.86 3.52 0.04
C THR A 208 8.57 3.88 0.75
N VAL A 209 8.65 4.83 1.67
CA VAL A 209 7.51 5.23 2.52
C VAL A 209 7.37 6.74 2.53
N SER A 210 6.16 7.24 2.83
CA SER A 210 6.01 8.67 3.07
C SER A 210 6.60 9.05 4.44
N PRO A 211 7.19 10.24 4.59
CA PRO A 211 7.74 10.68 5.88
C PRO A 211 6.72 10.60 7.03
N ALA A 212 5.45 10.91 6.74
CA ALA A 212 4.38 10.85 7.73
C ALA A 212 4.10 9.44 8.30
N HIS A 213 4.44 8.39 7.54
CA HIS A 213 4.18 7.00 7.92
C HIS A 213 5.45 6.23 8.30
N ARG A 214 6.62 6.87 8.26
CA ARG A 214 7.91 6.19 8.52
C ARG A 214 7.92 5.45 9.85
N ALA A 215 7.50 6.10 10.92
CA ALA A 215 7.47 5.51 12.26
C ALA A 215 6.55 4.27 12.34
N LEU A 216 5.42 4.28 11.62
CA LEU A 216 4.52 3.12 11.53
C LEU A 216 5.20 1.93 10.85
N PHE A 217 5.93 2.18 9.75
CA PHE A 217 6.68 1.13 9.06
C PHE A 217 7.82 0.59 9.91
N GLU A 218 8.58 1.44 10.59
CA GLU A 218 9.65 1.02 11.51
C GLU A 218 9.10 0.10 12.60
N ALA A 219 7.98 0.47 13.24
CA ALA A 219 7.33 -0.36 14.25
C ALA A 219 6.83 -1.69 13.67
N LYS A 220 6.18 -1.67 12.49
CA LYS A 220 5.69 -2.90 11.85
C LYS A 220 6.80 -3.83 11.43
N LEU A 221 7.90 -3.33 10.90
CA LEU A 221 9.06 -4.13 10.52
C LEU A 221 9.76 -4.73 11.75
N ALA A 222 9.85 -3.98 12.84
CA ALA A 222 10.41 -4.47 14.11
C ALA A 222 9.60 -5.66 14.69
N GLU A 223 8.30 -5.71 14.44
CA GLU A 223 7.43 -6.82 14.82
C GLU A 223 7.50 -7.99 13.80
N ALA A 224 7.37 -7.68 12.51
CA ALA A 224 7.20 -8.67 11.45
C ALA A 224 8.48 -9.42 11.08
N ILE A 225 9.65 -8.75 11.11
CA ILE A 225 10.92 -9.35 10.70
C ILE A 225 11.33 -10.53 11.59
N PRO A 226 11.35 -10.41 12.93
CA PRO A 226 11.75 -11.55 13.77
C PRO A 226 10.85 -12.78 13.57
N ALA A 227 9.55 -12.59 13.38
CA ALA A 227 8.61 -13.67 13.12
C ALA A 227 8.86 -14.33 11.75
N ALA A 228 9.18 -13.54 10.72
CA ALA A 228 9.49 -14.04 9.38
C ALA A 228 10.85 -14.77 9.35
N GLU A 229 11.87 -14.25 10.03
CA GLU A 229 13.19 -14.90 10.19
C GLU A 229 13.05 -16.26 10.86
N ALA A 230 12.26 -16.35 11.95
CA ALA A 230 12.03 -17.60 12.67
C ALA A 230 11.33 -18.65 11.78
N ARG A 231 10.36 -18.23 10.95
CA ARG A 231 9.65 -19.16 10.04
C ARG A 231 10.49 -19.62 8.87
N ALA A 232 11.24 -18.71 8.26
CA ALA A 232 11.98 -18.97 7.02
C ALA A 232 13.42 -19.48 7.26
N GLY A 233 13.95 -19.32 8.47
CA GLY A 233 15.35 -19.68 8.78
C GLY A 233 16.38 -18.82 8.05
N VAL A 234 16.03 -17.56 7.76
CA VAL A 234 16.88 -16.60 7.04
C VAL A 234 17.07 -15.33 7.87
N LYS A 235 18.12 -14.57 7.55
CA LYS A 235 18.32 -13.23 8.10
C LYS A 235 17.65 -12.21 7.17
N ILE A 236 16.97 -11.22 7.74
CA ILE A 236 16.30 -10.17 6.96
C ILE A 236 16.88 -8.79 7.32
N GLU A 237 17.37 -8.10 6.32
CA GLU A 237 17.85 -6.73 6.43
C GLU A 237 16.91 -5.81 5.66
N ALA A 238 16.18 -4.94 6.37
CA ALA A 238 15.26 -4.00 5.79
C ALA A 238 15.76 -2.57 5.92
N SER A 239 15.52 -1.77 4.88
CA SER A 239 15.82 -0.34 4.85
C SER A 239 14.63 0.46 4.37
N LEU A 240 14.54 1.73 4.79
CA LEU A 240 13.47 2.65 4.44
C LEU A 240 14.03 3.92 3.80
N SER A 241 13.35 4.45 2.78
CA SER A 241 13.61 5.77 2.21
C SER A 241 12.32 6.58 2.05
#